data_3fb1d90076e9b26cd85bb32578c0fdc4
#
_entry.id   3fb1d90076e9b26cd85bb32578c0fdc4
#
_cell.length_a   1.000
_cell.length_b   1.000
_cell.length_c   1.000
_cell.angle_alpha   90.00
_cell.angle_beta   90.00
_cell.angle_gamma   90.00
#
_symmetry.space_group_name_H-M   'P 1'
#
loop_
_entity.id
_entity.type
_entity.pdbx_description
1 polymer ?
#
loop_
_entity_poly.entity_id
_entity_poly.type
_entity_poly.pdbx_seq_one_letter_code
_entity_poly.pdbx_strand_id
1 'polypeptide(L)'
;MAAADTIAPTLPPAFSAYVPSPSSSKPQNGKIKPIVNNSDAVEQSGNVQFDPSVHLNFTAPSKVHTMKELGYKDNVGVSPVGVSEPFPLFSVEAIKQMRKEVLSENVWRHYKFSSNIAQCQLRGFAPEFAPFVYDAWKNPETLAIVSKIAGIDLVPVMDWEIGHINISVQSEEQKNKALADAARKAEEGEDEEQMPIVDWHTDSYPFVCVLMLSDCTNMIGGETALRKGDRSILKVRGPQMGCAVVLQGRYIEHVALRALGSTERITMVTSFRPRSATLPDDTVLTTVRAISDLPELYFQFSEYRLEILEERIRKKLKEIRDQKRARRPFNTQSLKRFLLEQEQFLAHMNKEMVDEDKVTVGFTDDSHLLSEDLKERSRKRARPTIE
;
A
#
# COMPACT_ATOMS: atom_id res chain seq x y z
N MET A 1 -64.88 0.93 -15.48
CA MET A 1 -63.71 0.81 -16.37
C MET A 1 -62.80 2.02 -16.08
N ALA A 2 -61.79 1.78 -15.26
CA ALA A 2 -60.78 2.83 -14.97
C ALA A 2 -59.53 2.46 -15.75
N ALA A 3 -59.05 3.39 -16.57
CA ALA A 3 -57.83 3.24 -17.36
C ALA A 3 -56.60 3.28 -16.44
N ALA A 4 -55.73 2.27 -16.59
CA ALA A 4 -54.43 2.24 -15.93
C ALA A 4 -53.47 3.11 -16.73
N ASP A 5 -53.00 4.20 -16.14
CA ASP A 5 -51.90 4.99 -16.64
C ASP A 5 -50.58 4.21 -16.49
N THR A 6 -50.04 3.79 -17.61
CA THR A 6 -48.69 3.22 -17.71
C THR A 6 -47.67 4.35 -17.72
N ILE A 7 -46.97 4.56 -16.59
CA ILE A 7 -45.82 5.42 -16.51
C ILE A 7 -44.65 4.70 -17.18
N ALA A 8 -44.19 5.23 -18.33
CA ALA A 8 -42.97 4.78 -18.98
C ALA A 8 -41.76 5.21 -18.16
N PRO A 9 -40.72 4.35 -17.95
CA PRO A 9 -39.54 4.73 -17.25
C PRO A 9 -38.73 5.75 -18.07
N THR A 10 -38.49 6.93 -17.51
CA THR A 10 -37.57 7.91 -18.05
C THR A 10 -36.16 7.40 -17.88
N LEU A 11 -35.44 7.21 -19.00
CA LEU A 11 -34.00 6.93 -18.99
C LEU A 11 -33.26 8.10 -18.35
N PRO A 12 -32.25 7.86 -17.49
CA PRO A 12 -31.40 8.90 -16.96
C PRO A 12 -30.61 9.56 -18.09
N PRO A 13 -30.23 10.84 -17.96
CA PRO A 13 -29.49 11.55 -18.98
C PRO A 13 -28.12 10.87 -19.21
N ALA A 14 -27.72 10.84 -20.48
CA ALA A 14 -26.45 10.27 -20.91
C ALA A 14 -25.29 10.86 -20.10
N PHE A 15 -24.42 9.99 -19.57
CA PHE A 15 -23.20 10.36 -18.88
C PHE A 15 -22.38 11.28 -19.80
N SER A 16 -22.20 12.54 -19.38
CA SER A 16 -21.19 13.42 -19.95
C SER A 16 -19.82 12.84 -19.62
N ALA A 17 -18.95 12.69 -20.61
CA ALA A 17 -17.60 12.24 -20.41
C ALA A 17 -16.93 13.16 -19.38
N TYR A 18 -16.54 12.61 -18.24
CA TYR A 18 -15.81 13.30 -17.19
C TYR A 18 -14.43 13.69 -17.74
N VAL A 19 -14.20 14.98 -17.86
CA VAL A 19 -12.87 15.55 -18.08
C VAL A 19 -12.32 15.88 -16.68
N PRO A 20 -11.28 15.20 -16.19
CA PRO A 20 -10.73 15.54 -14.88
C PRO A 20 -10.28 16.99 -14.87
N SER A 21 -10.83 17.76 -13.95
CA SER A 21 -10.35 19.12 -13.69
C SER A 21 -8.92 19.02 -13.17
N PRO A 22 -7.96 19.78 -13.72
CA PRO A 22 -6.62 19.82 -13.17
C PRO A 22 -6.71 20.27 -11.71
N SER A 23 -6.20 19.46 -10.78
CA SER A 23 -6.19 19.77 -9.35
C SER A 23 -5.46 21.11 -9.16
N SER A 24 -6.19 22.13 -8.72
CA SER A 24 -5.67 23.48 -8.49
C SER A 24 -4.94 23.62 -7.15
N SER A 25 -4.27 22.57 -6.66
CA SER A 25 -3.38 22.69 -5.52
C SER A 25 -2.04 23.28 -5.99
N LYS A 26 -1.86 24.58 -5.74
CA LYS A 26 -0.55 25.22 -5.90
C LYS A 26 0.46 24.44 -5.06
N PRO A 27 1.63 24.07 -5.61
CA PRO A 27 2.64 23.34 -4.86
C PRO A 27 3.16 24.22 -3.73
N GLN A 28 2.84 23.86 -2.49
CA GLN A 28 3.47 24.45 -1.33
C GLN A 28 4.87 23.85 -1.17
N ASN A 29 5.88 24.71 -1.29
CA ASN A 29 7.28 24.51 -0.90
C ASN A 29 7.98 23.21 -1.35
N GLY A 30 8.19 23.07 -2.65
CA GLY A 30 9.12 22.11 -3.20
C GLY A 30 10.57 22.56 -3.08
N LYS A 31 11.23 22.37 -1.94
CA LYS A 31 12.62 22.82 -1.78
C LYS A 31 13.68 21.76 -2.06
N ILE A 32 13.35 20.49 -2.17
CA ILE A 32 14.37 19.47 -2.48
C ILE A 32 13.73 18.41 -3.40
N LYS A 33 14.09 18.45 -4.69
CA LYS A 33 13.85 17.36 -5.63
C LYS A 33 14.95 16.31 -5.42
N PRO A 34 14.65 15.00 -5.47
CA PRO A 34 15.72 14.01 -5.56
C PRO A 34 16.64 14.34 -6.74
N ILE A 35 17.94 14.24 -6.53
CA ILE A 35 18.89 14.44 -7.61
C ILE A 35 18.75 13.21 -8.51
N VAL A 36 18.14 13.38 -9.66
CA VAL A 36 18.27 12.43 -10.75
C VAL A 36 19.70 12.64 -11.26
N ASN A 37 20.61 11.72 -10.96
CA ASN A 37 21.96 11.80 -11.50
C ASN A 37 21.84 11.87 -13.01
N ASN A 38 22.51 12.85 -13.64
CA ASN A 38 22.50 13.02 -15.10
C ASN A 38 22.95 11.78 -15.87
N SER A 39 23.62 10.82 -15.22
CA SER A 39 23.90 9.49 -15.78
C SER A 39 22.62 8.67 -16.04
N ASP A 40 21.53 8.92 -15.28
CA ASP A 40 20.24 8.24 -15.48
C ASP A 40 19.37 8.99 -16.52
N ALA A 41 19.74 10.22 -16.89
CA ALA A 41 18.97 11.09 -17.79
C ALA A 41 19.43 11.02 -19.27
N VAL A 42 20.53 10.35 -19.57
CA VAL A 42 21.13 10.33 -20.91
C VAL A 42 21.11 8.92 -21.49
N GLU A 43 19.94 8.43 -21.76
CA GLU A 43 19.67 7.58 -22.91
C GLU A 43 18.18 7.75 -23.27
N GLN A 44 17.95 8.49 -24.36
CA GLN A 44 16.71 8.41 -25.13
C GLN A 44 16.66 7.03 -25.80
N SER A 45 16.59 5.97 -25.03
CA SER A 45 16.26 4.65 -25.53
C SER A 45 14.78 4.40 -25.34
N GLY A 46 14.17 3.85 -26.39
CA GLY A 46 12.74 3.61 -26.51
C GLY A 46 12.10 2.95 -25.31
N ASN A 47 10.78 2.93 -25.33
CA ASN A 47 9.92 2.36 -24.29
C ASN A 47 10.42 0.96 -23.90
N VAL A 48 11.17 0.86 -22.79
CA VAL A 48 11.69 -0.43 -22.29
C VAL A 48 10.51 -1.20 -21.74
N GLN A 49 10.23 -2.37 -22.31
CA GLN A 49 9.20 -3.28 -21.80
C GLN A 49 9.77 -4.12 -20.66
N PHE A 50 8.93 -4.45 -19.69
CA PHE A 50 9.32 -5.38 -18.64
C PHE A 50 9.46 -6.79 -19.20
N ASP A 51 10.63 -7.38 -19.01
CA ASP A 51 10.96 -8.77 -19.33
C ASP A 51 11.40 -9.48 -18.04
N PRO A 52 10.65 -10.46 -17.53
CA PRO A 52 10.99 -11.13 -16.28
C PRO A 52 12.33 -11.85 -16.33
N SER A 53 12.78 -12.33 -17.51
CA SER A 53 14.08 -13.01 -17.68
C SER A 53 15.28 -12.09 -17.47
N VAL A 54 15.11 -10.77 -17.66
CA VAL A 54 16.15 -9.74 -17.54
C VAL A 54 15.98 -8.93 -16.25
N HIS A 55 14.74 -8.64 -15.90
CA HIS A 55 14.42 -7.65 -14.87
C HIS A 55 14.10 -8.23 -13.50
N LEU A 56 13.80 -9.55 -13.40
CA LEU A 56 13.73 -10.23 -12.12
C LEU A 56 15.12 -10.73 -11.69
N ASN A 57 15.43 -10.60 -10.40
CA ASN A 57 16.66 -11.13 -9.78
C ASN A 57 16.28 -11.81 -8.46
N PHE A 58 15.34 -12.77 -8.55
CA PHE A 58 14.74 -13.37 -7.37
C PHE A 58 15.67 -14.37 -6.67
N THR A 59 15.89 -14.13 -5.40
CA THR A 59 16.41 -15.12 -4.44
C THR A 59 15.47 -15.16 -3.24
N ALA A 60 15.13 -16.37 -2.78
CA ALA A 60 14.21 -16.51 -1.65
C ALA A 60 14.76 -15.82 -0.39
N PRO A 61 13.89 -15.20 0.44
CA PRO A 61 14.31 -14.62 1.71
C PRO A 61 14.93 -15.68 2.62
N SER A 62 15.91 -15.27 3.43
CA SER A 62 16.57 -16.16 4.41
C SER A 62 15.60 -16.70 5.45
N LYS A 63 14.56 -15.90 5.77
CA LYS A 63 13.52 -16.27 6.72
C LYS A 63 12.20 -15.56 6.36
N VAL A 64 11.11 -16.24 6.69
CA VAL A 64 9.75 -15.69 6.71
C VAL A 64 9.21 -15.88 8.12
N HIS A 65 8.82 -14.79 8.76
CA HIS A 65 8.23 -14.82 10.11
C HIS A 65 6.72 -15.03 9.99
N THR A 66 6.21 -16.04 10.69
CA THR A 66 4.77 -16.30 10.73
C THR A 66 4.06 -15.38 11.73
N MET A 67 2.75 -15.17 11.56
CA MET A 67 1.92 -14.45 12.53
C MET A 67 2.02 -15.07 13.92
N LYS A 68 2.09 -16.39 14.01
CA LYS A 68 2.25 -17.14 15.27
C LYS A 68 3.62 -16.86 15.94
N GLU A 69 4.71 -16.86 15.18
CA GLU A 69 6.06 -16.50 15.70
C GLU A 69 6.10 -15.03 16.17
N LEU A 70 5.32 -14.17 15.54
CA LEU A 70 5.14 -12.77 15.97
C LEU A 70 4.19 -12.64 17.17
N GLY A 71 3.63 -13.72 17.68
CA GLY A 71 2.74 -13.72 18.86
C GLY A 71 1.31 -13.27 18.59
N TYR A 72 0.89 -13.24 17.34
CA TYR A 72 -0.50 -12.96 16.97
C TYR A 72 -1.38 -14.20 17.11
N LYS A 73 -2.67 -13.99 17.38
CA LYS A 73 -3.67 -15.06 17.46
C LYS A 73 -3.94 -15.66 16.09
N ASP A 74 -4.36 -16.92 16.03
CA ASP A 74 -4.63 -17.65 14.78
C ASP A 74 -5.72 -17.04 13.88
N ASN A 75 -6.57 -16.18 14.44
CA ASN A 75 -7.64 -15.48 13.69
C ASN A 75 -7.25 -14.07 13.23
N VAL A 76 -6.00 -13.65 13.41
CA VAL A 76 -5.49 -12.36 12.95
C VAL A 76 -4.80 -12.55 11.62
N GLY A 77 -5.19 -11.74 10.64
CA GLY A 77 -4.63 -11.78 9.31
C GLY A 77 -5.35 -12.73 8.36
N VAL A 78 -4.86 -12.79 7.13
CA VAL A 78 -5.44 -13.58 6.01
C VAL A 78 -4.50 -14.70 5.54
N SER A 79 -3.30 -14.74 6.09
CA SER A 79 -2.26 -15.74 5.83
C SER A 79 -1.52 -16.08 7.13
N PRO A 80 -0.93 -17.27 7.26
CA PRO A 80 -0.03 -17.57 8.37
C PRO A 80 1.27 -16.77 8.34
N VAL A 81 1.61 -16.13 7.21
CA VAL A 81 2.83 -15.32 7.04
C VAL A 81 2.60 -13.90 7.52
N GLY A 82 3.46 -13.40 8.41
CA GLY A 82 3.44 -12.00 8.88
C GLY A 82 4.35 -11.09 8.04
N VAL A 83 5.64 -11.43 7.97
CA VAL A 83 6.65 -10.62 7.28
C VAL A 83 7.82 -11.49 6.78
N SER A 84 8.38 -11.15 5.63
CA SER A 84 9.63 -11.73 5.14
C SER A 84 10.85 -10.93 5.60
N GLU A 85 12.00 -11.59 5.76
CA GLU A 85 13.28 -10.89 5.66
C GLU A 85 13.45 -10.32 4.24
N PRO A 86 14.31 -9.29 4.05
CA PRO A 86 14.59 -8.73 2.74
C PRO A 86 15.12 -9.79 1.77
N PHE A 87 14.67 -9.73 0.53
CA PHE A 87 15.09 -10.63 -0.53
C PHE A 87 15.28 -9.89 -1.85
N PRO A 88 16.26 -10.25 -2.68
CA PRO A 88 16.39 -9.74 -4.05
C PRO A 88 15.14 -10.06 -4.86
N LEU A 89 14.56 -9.06 -5.52
CA LEU A 89 13.38 -9.22 -6.36
C LEU A 89 13.63 -8.73 -7.78
N PHE A 90 14.16 -7.52 -7.93
CA PHE A 90 14.40 -6.91 -9.23
C PHE A 90 15.89 -6.64 -9.46
N SER A 91 16.30 -6.71 -10.73
CA SER A 91 17.68 -6.39 -11.15
C SER A 91 17.97 -4.89 -11.04
N VAL A 92 19.25 -4.54 -11.08
CA VAL A 92 19.70 -3.14 -11.06
C VAL A 92 19.15 -2.38 -12.27
N GLU A 93 19.09 -3.03 -13.41
CA GLU A 93 18.54 -2.50 -14.67
C GLU A 93 17.06 -2.15 -14.50
N ALA A 94 16.29 -3.06 -13.90
CA ALA A 94 14.88 -2.80 -13.59
C ALA A 94 14.72 -1.60 -12.65
N ILE A 95 15.53 -1.51 -11.59
CA ILE A 95 15.47 -0.39 -10.65
C ILE A 95 15.82 0.94 -11.34
N LYS A 96 16.81 0.97 -12.21
CA LYS A 96 17.13 2.18 -12.99
C LYS A 96 15.97 2.63 -13.86
N GLN A 97 15.32 1.69 -14.55
CA GLN A 97 14.15 1.99 -15.37
C GLN A 97 12.96 2.46 -14.53
N MET A 98 12.67 1.78 -13.41
CA MET A 98 11.62 2.21 -12.48
C MET A 98 11.89 3.63 -11.96
N ARG A 99 13.12 3.94 -11.51
CA ARG A 99 13.50 5.29 -11.05
C ARG A 99 13.30 6.34 -12.13
N LYS A 100 13.67 6.05 -13.39
CA LYS A 100 13.48 6.95 -14.52
C LYS A 100 12.00 7.32 -14.70
N GLU A 101 11.10 6.36 -14.63
CA GLU A 101 9.67 6.59 -14.76
C GLU A 101 9.09 7.36 -13.57
N VAL A 102 9.33 6.87 -12.33
CA VAL A 102 8.69 7.44 -11.14
C VAL A 102 9.20 8.83 -10.77
N LEU A 103 10.44 9.17 -11.13
CA LEU A 103 11.03 10.50 -10.89
C LEU A 103 10.86 11.46 -12.07
N SER A 104 10.10 11.06 -13.10
CA SER A 104 9.81 11.91 -14.26
C SER A 104 9.06 13.19 -13.85
N GLU A 105 9.21 14.25 -14.66
CA GLU A 105 8.56 15.54 -14.40
C GLU A 105 7.03 15.42 -14.36
N ASN A 106 6.45 14.57 -15.23
CA ASN A 106 5.01 14.37 -15.29
C ASN A 106 4.47 13.73 -14.00
N VAL A 107 5.12 12.66 -13.51
CA VAL A 107 4.75 12.01 -12.25
C VAL A 107 4.89 13.00 -11.09
N TRP A 108 6.02 13.71 -11.02
CA TRP A 108 6.28 14.69 -9.96
C TRP A 108 5.25 15.82 -9.93
N ARG A 109 4.82 16.30 -11.08
CA ARG A 109 3.91 17.44 -11.19
C ARG A 109 2.46 17.07 -10.83
N HIS A 110 2.00 15.89 -11.23
CA HIS A 110 0.59 15.54 -11.17
C HIS A 110 0.23 14.55 -10.05
N TYR A 111 1.20 13.77 -9.55
CA TYR A 111 0.94 12.64 -8.64
C TYR A 111 1.65 12.77 -7.28
N LYS A 112 2.11 13.97 -6.95
CA LYS A 112 2.75 14.25 -5.67
C LYS A 112 1.72 14.59 -4.60
N PHE A 113 1.80 13.86 -3.49
CA PHE A 113 1.00 14.06 -2.29
C PHE A 113 1.90 14.30 -1.07
N SER A 114 1.31 14.89 -0.02
CA SER A 114 1.94 15.08 1.29
C SER A 114 0.89 14.91 2.38
N SER A 115 1.28 14.37 3.51
CA SER A 115 0.39 14.20 4.66
C SER A 115 1.15 14.36 5.98
N ASN A 116 0.39 14.40 7.06
CA ASN A 116 0.91 14.34 8.43
C ASN A 116 1.61 13.00 8.75
N ILE A 117 1.45 11.97 7.91
CA ILE A 117 2.13 10.68 8.05
C ILE A 117 3.45 10.68 7.28
N ALA A 118 3.48 11.17 6.02
CA ALA A 118 4.66 11.21 5.18
C ALA A 118 4.69 12.47 4.31
N GLN A 119 5.85 13.13 4.28
CA GLN A 119 5.98 14.47 3.67
C GLN A 119 6.02 14.46 2.14
N CYS A 120 6.51 13.41 1.52
CA CYS A 120 6.63 13.34 0.07
C CYS A 120 6.31 11.94 -0.45
N GLN A 121 5.21 11.85 -1.19
CA GLN A 121 4.67 10.62 -1.74
C GLN A 121 4.25 10.83 -3.19
N LEU A 122 4.41 9.81 -4.04
CA LEU A 122 3.90 9.79 -5.42
C LEU A 122 2.95 8.60 -5.54
N ARG A 123 1.73 8.82 -6.02
CA ARG A 123 0.67 7.79 -6.03
C ARG A 123 -0.20 7.87 -7.27
N GLY A 124 -0.71 6.71 -7.73
CA GLY A 124 -1.70 6.62 -8.80
C GLY A 124 -1.16 6.84 -10.22
N PHE A 125 0.14 6.99 -10.37
CA PHE A 125 0.79 7.35 -11.65
C PHE A 125 1.08 6.14 -12.56
N ALA A 126 1.11 4.93 -12.02
CA ALA A 126 1.67 3.78 -12.73
C ALA A 126 0.95 3.45 -14.04
N PRO A 127 -0.40 3.42 -14.11
CA PRO A 127 -1.11 3.09 -15.35
C PRO A 127 -0.82 4.06 -16.50
N GLU A 128 -0.62 5.33 -16.20
CA GLU A 128 -0.51 6.38 -17.23
C GLU A 128 0.93 6.78 -17.54
N PHE A 129 1.80 6.89 -16.53
CA PHE A 129 3.13 7.48 -16.68
C PHE A 129 4.29 6.56 -16.34
N ALA A 130 4.03 5.33 -15.89
CA ALA A 130 5.09 4.38 -15.55
C ALA A 130 4.74 2.96 -16.03
N PRO A 131 4.65 2.73 -17.35
CA PRO A 131 4.23 1.46 -17.92
C PRO A 131 5.15 0.30 -17.52
N PHE A 132 6.46 0.53 -17.41
CA PHE A 132 7.38 -0.50 -16.94
C PHE A 132 7.08 -0.92 -15.50
N VAL A 133 6.84 0.04 -14.61
CA VAL A 133 6.44 -0.22 -13.22
C VAL A 133 5.12 -0.99 -13.19
N TYR A 134 4.15 -0.55 -13.97
CA TYR A 134 2.83 -1.18 -14.05
C TYR A 134 2.94 -2.64 -14.51
N ASP A 135 3.65 -2.88 -15.60
CA ASP A 135 3.87 -4.21 -16.15
C ASP A 135 4.64 -5.11 -15.19
N ALA A 136 5.69 -4.58 -14.54
CA ALA A 136 6.47 -5.32 -13.56
C ALA A 136 5.64 -5.87 -12.40
N TRP A 137 4.72 -5.05 -11.86
CA TRP A 137 3.88 -5.46 -10.73
C TRP A 137 2.64 -6.28 -11.12
N LYS A 138 2.23 -6.24 -12.39
CA LYS A 138 1.14 -7.09 -12.92
C LYS A 138 1.66 -8.37 -13.59
N ASN A 139 2.98 -8.50 -13.75
CA ASN A 139 3.57 -9.68 -14.37
C ASN A 139 3.28 -10.95 -13.56
N PRO A 140 2.83 -12.05 -14.20
CA PRO A 140 2.49 -13.30 -13.52
C PRO A 140 3.64 -13.90 -12.70
N GLU A 141 4.90 -13.76 -13.12
CA GLU A 141 6.05 -14.28 -12.38
C GLU A 141 6.31 -13.46 -11.12
N THR A 142 6.24 -12.12 -11.21
CA THR A 142 6.32 -11.25 -10.04
C THR A 142 5.22 -11.58 -9.02
N LEU A 143 3.97 -11.74 -9.49
CA LEU A 143 2.83 -12.09 -8.66
C LEU A 143 3.00 -13.49 -8.02
N ALA A 144 3.54 -14.46 -8.76
CA ALA A 144 3.82 -15.79 -8.23
C ALA A 144 4.87 -15.75 -7.12
N ILE A 145 5.94 -14.95 -7.27
CA ILE A 145 6.97 -14.76 -6.25
C ILE A 145 6.36 -14.15 -4.98
N VAL A 146 5.65 -13.02 -5.10
CA VAL A 146 5.03 -12.33 -3.96
C VAL A 146 4.02 -13.23 -3.26
N SER A 147 3.17 -13.94 -4.01
CA SER A 147 2.18 -14.88 -3.48
C SER A 147 2.84 -16.05 -2.74
N LYS A 148 3.90 -16.61 -3.28
CA LYS A 148 4.67 -17.68 -2.65
C LYS A 148 5.24 -17.25 -1.29
N ILE A 149 5.79 -16.04 -1.20
CA ILE A 149 6.33 -15.49 0.04
C ILE A 149 5.21 -15.17 1.02
N ALA A 150 4.11 -14.60 0.57
CA ALA A 150 2.94 -14.28 1.38
C ALA A 150 2.17 -15.52 1.88
N GLY A 151 2.41 -16.70 1.29
CA GLY A 151 1.73 -17.95 1.65
C GLY A 151 0.28 -18.05 1.19
N ILE A 152 -0.20 -17.11 0.39
CA ILE A 152 -1.50 -17.11 -0.28
C ILE A 152 -1.42 -16.45 -1.66
N ASP A 153 -2.36 -16.78 -2.54
CA ASP A 153 -2.43 -16.17 -3.87
C ASP A 153 -2.92 -14.72 -3.78
N LEU A 154 -2.07 -13.80 -4.24
CA LEU A 154 -2.28 -12.35 -4.16
C LEU A 154 -2.44 -11.72 -5.55
N VAL A 155 -3.17 -10.61 -5.59
CA VAL A 155 -3.23 -9.68 -6.73
C VAL A 155 -3.05 -8.26 -6.22
N PRO A 156 -2.55 -7.32 -7.04
CA PRO A 156 -2.62 -5.90 -6.70
C PRO A 156 -4.05 -5.53 -6.31
N VAL A 157 -4.19 -4.73 -5.27
CA VAL A 157 -5.54 -4.39 -4.75
C VAL A 157 -6.34 -3.61 -5.77
N MET A 158 -5.71 -2.64 -6.40
CA MET A 158 -6.22 -1.79 -7.49
C MET A 158 -5.05 -1.09 -8.19
N ASP A 159 -5.26 -0.58 -9.37
CA ASP A 159 -4.19 0.06 -10.18
C ASP A 159 -3.64 1.33 -9.52
N TRP A 160 -4.48 2.09 -8.78
CA TRP A 160 -4.07 3.27 -8.00
C TRP A 160 -2.98 2.97 -6.96
N GLU A 161 -2.92 1.76 -6.46
CA GLU A 161 -1.98 1.32 -5.41
C GLU A 161 -0.73 0.62 -5.94
N ILE A 162 -0.54 0.58 -7.25
CA ILE A 162 0.67 0.03 -7.86
C ILE A 162 1.78 1.08 -7.81
N GLY A 163 2.88 0.73 -7.14
CA GLY A 163 4.10 1.53 -7.19
C GLY A 163 4.05 2.84 -6.39
N HIS A 164 3.31 2.91 -5.29
CA HIS A 164 3.32 4.06 -4.38
C HIS A 164 4.74 4.35 -3.89
N ILE A 165 5.23 5.57 -4.11
CA ILE A 165 6.59 6.00 -3.76
C ILE A 165 6.59 6.83 -2.47
N ASN A 166 7.46 6.46 -1.53
CA ASN A 166 7.82 7.29 -0.39
C ASN A 166 9.24 7.84 -0.59
N ILE A 167 9.39 9.15 -0.47
CA ILE A 167 10.66 9.84 -0.67
C ILE A 167 11.07 10.55 0.62
N SER A 168 12.28 10.25 1.10
CA SER A 168 12.96 11.00 2.14
C SER A 168 14.31 11.47 1.60
N VAL A 169 14.54 12.79 1.61
CA VAL A 169 15.78 13.41 1.12
C VAL A 169 16.38 14.27 2.23
N GLN A 170 17.69 14.22 2.39
CA GLN A 170 18.45 15.01 3.35
C GLN A 170 19.55 15.77 2.62
N SER A 171 19.85 17.00 3.08
CA SER A 171 21.06 17.67 2.64
C SER A 171 22.31 16.99 3.21
N GLU A 172 23.47 17.18 2.58
CA GLU A 172 24.74 16.67 3.13
C GLU A 172 25.02 17.22 4.54
N GLU A 173 24.63 18.47 4.83
CA GLU A 173 24.72 19.05 6.16
C GLU A 173 23.85 18.34 7.19
N GLN A 174 22.58 18.06 6.82
CA GLN A 174 21.65 17.32 7.67
C GLN A 174 22.13 15.90 7.91
N LYS A 175 22.66 15.23 6.89
CA LYS A 175 23.27 13.92 6.98
C LYS A 175 24.45 13.90 7.95
N ASN A 176 25.41 14.83 7.76
CA ASN A 176 26.60 14.90 8.60
C ASN A 176 26.26 15.24 10.06
N LYS A 177 25.31 16.15 10.29
CA LYS A 177 24.81 16.45 11.63
C LYS A 177 24.16 15.22 12.28
N ALA A 178 23.31 14.50 11.55
CA ALA A 178 22.65 13.30 12.07
C ALA A 178 23.65 12.20 12.42
N LEU A 179 24.70 12.00 11.60
CA LEU A 179 25.79 11.05 11.90
C LEU A 179 26.59 11.47 13.15
N ALA A 180 26.91 12.75 13.30
CA ALA A 180 27.63 13.27 14.47
C ALA A 180 26.79 13.12 15.75
N ASP A 181 25.49 13.43 15.69
CA ASP A 181 24.56 13.26 16.82
C ASP A 181 24.40 11.78 17.21
N ALA A 182 24.35 10.86 16.23
CA ALA A 182 24.29 9.43 16.48
C ALA A 182 25.60 8.91 17.14
N ALA A 183 26.75 9.33 16.65
CA ALA A 183 28.04 8.96 17.24
C ALA A 183 28.16 9.44 18.70
N ARG A 184 27.78 10.68 19.00
CA ARG A 184 27.77 11.23 20.36
C ARG A 184 26.87 10.43 21.30
N LYS A 185 25.63 10.10 20.89
CA LYS A 185 24.69 9.33 21.70
C LYS A 185 25.19 7.91 21.98
N ALA A 186 25.83 7.27 20.98
CA ALA A 186 26.44 5.96 21.15
C ALA A 186 27.58 6.01 22.21
N GLU A 187 28.36 7.09 22.25
CA GLU A 187 29.41 7.29 23.28
C GLU A 187 28.80 7.55 24.67
N GLU A 188 27.65 8.20 24.74
CA GLU A 188 26.92 8.48 25.98
C GLU A 188 26.15 7.25 26.50
N GLY A 189 26.12 6.14 25.74
CA GLY A 189 25.40 4.90 26.11
C GLY A 189 23.87 5.03 26.05
N GLU A 190 23.38 6.08 25.39
CA GLU A 190 21.96 6.26 25.14
C GLU A 190 21.53 5.36 23.97
N ASP A 191 20.58 4.47 24.21
CA ASP A 191 19.90 3.73 23.12
C ASP A 191 19.27 4.74 22.17
N GLU A 192 19.75 4.78 20.94
CA GLU A 192 19.21 5.65 19.93
C GLU A 192 17.76 5.26 19.65
N GLU A 193 16.81 5.96 20.26
CA GLU A 193 15.42 5.90 19.82
C GLU A 193 15.39 6.50 18.41
N GLN A 194 15.62 5.64 17.41
CA GLN A 194 15.68 6.03 16.01
C GLN A 194 14.37 6.73 15.66
N MET A 195 14.45 8.02 15.32
CA MET A 195 13.29 8.82 14.99
C MET A 195 12.59 8.21 13.74
N PRO A 196 11.28 7.98 13.80
CA PRO A 196 10.55 7.43 12.66
C PRO A 196 10.50 8.43 11.50
N ILE A 197 10.56 7.92 10.26
CA ILE A 197 10.24 8.69 9.04
C ILE A 197 8.72 8.76 8.87
N VAL A 198 8.06 7.63 9.10
CA VAL A 198 6.61 7.45 9.13
C VAL A 198 6.30 6.85 10.48
N ASP A 199 5.43 7.47 11.26
CA ASP A 199 5.11 7.01 12.62
C ASP A 199 4.42 5.63 12.64
N TRP A 200 4.24 5.05 13.82
CA TRP A 200 3.53 3.78 14.01
C TRP A 200 2.16 3.82 13.34
N HIS A 201 1.89 2.85 12.47
CA HIS A 201 0.65 2.74 11.73
C HIS A 201 0.38 1.27 11.34
N THR A 202 -0.82 1.01 10.84
CA THR A 202 -1.14 -0.17 10.05
C THR A 202 -1.50 0.28 8.63
N ASP A 203 -1.21 -0.56 7.65
CA ASP A 203 -1.56 -0.26 6.26
C ASP A 203 -3.06 -0.33 6.01
N SER A 204 -3.48 0.29 4.92
CA SER A 204 -4.86 0.21 4.45
C SER A 204 -5.23 -1.17 3.87
N TYR A 205 -4.26 -1.94 3.41
CA TYR A 205 -4.46 -3.16 2.61
C TYR A 205 -3.86 -4.39 3.26
N PRO A 206 -4.41 -5.60 3.01
CA PRO A 206 -3.98 -6.84 3.66
C PRO A 206 -2.48 -7.08 3.59
N PHE A 207 -1.89 -6.95 2.41
CA PHE A 207 -0.46 -7.12 2.19
C PHE A 207 0.15 -5.94 1.44
N VAL A 208 1.41 -5.67 1.72
CA VAL A 208 2.26 -4.78 0.95
C VAL A 208 3.57 -5.46 0.58
N CYS A 209 4.12 -5.09 -0.56
CA CYS A 209 5.50 -5.40 -0.94
C CYS A 209 6.26 -4.08 -1.03
N VAL A 210 7.27 -3.92 -0.17
CA VAL A 210 8.10 -2.71 -0.09
C VAL A 210 9.41 -2.98 -0.79
N LEU A 211 9.65 -2.31 -1.90
CA LEU A 211 10.85 -2.40 -2.74
C LEU A 211 11.76 -1.19 -2.50
N MET A 212 13.06 -1.40 -2.32
CA MET A 212 14.04 -0.33 -2.20
C MET A 212 14.57 0.10 -3.56
N LEU A 213 14.42 1.40 -3.87
CA LEU A 213 14.93 2.01 -5.10
C LEU A 213 16.24 2.78 -4.91
N SER A 214 16.66 3.06 -3.68
CA SER A 214 17.89 3.78 -3.37
C SER A 214 19.07 2.85 -3.11
N ASP A 215 20.28 3.34 -3.37
CA ASP A 215 21.51 2.70 -2.90
C ASP A 215 21.60 2.82 -1.38
N CYS A 216 21.75 1.71 -0.70
CA CYS A 216 21.82 1.61 0.77
C CYS A 216 23.21 1.25 1.27
N THR A 217 24.27 1.32 0.43
CA THR A 217 25.63 0.83 0.74
C THR A 217 26.19 1.46 2.02
N ASN A 218 25.93 2.75 2.27
CA ASN A 218 26.39 3.46 3.46
C ASN A 218 25.24 3.83 4.41
N MET A 219 24.11 3.17 4.28
CA MET A 219 22.93 3.47 5.09
C MET A 219 23.04 2.79 6.46
N ILE A 220 22.92 3.58 7.53
CA ILE A 220 22.84 3.14 8.92
C ILE A 220 21.38 3.28 9.36
N GLY A 221 20.79 2.25 9.96
CA GLY A 221 19.36 2.25 10.29
C GLY A 221 18.49 1.98 9.07
N GLY A 222 17.32 2.60 9.02
CA GLY A 222 16.35 2.41 7.93
C GLY A 222 15.58 1.10 7.99
N GLU A 223 15.65 0.42 9.14
CA GLU A 223 14.87 -0.80 9.39
C GLU A 223 13.37 -0.48 9.44
N THR A 224 12.57 -1.49 9.19
CA THR A 224 11.15 -1.50 9.54
C THR A 224 11.01 -2.15 10.92
N ALA A 225 10.57 -1.39 11.90
CA ALA A 225 10.25 -1.92 13.21
C ALA A 225 8.81 -2.39 13.22
N LEU A 226 8.60 -3.62 13.68
CA LEU A 226 7.33 -4.32 13.73
C LEU A 226 6.97 -4.59 15.19
N ARG A 227 5.72 -4.37 15.54
CA ARG A 227 5.25 -4.66 16.88
C ARG A 227 4.69 -6.06 16.94
N LYS A 228 5.24 -6.89 17.84
CA LYS A 228 4.76 -8.25 18.07
C LYS A 228 3.51 -8.27 18.98
N GLY A 229 2.82 -9.40 19.02
CA GLY A 229 1.65 -9.59 19.89
C GLY A 229 1.91 -9.41 21.37
N ASP A 230 3.15 -9.63 21.85
CA ASP A 230 3.63 -9.36 23.21
C ASP A 230 4.09 -7.90 23.41
N ARG A 231 3.94 -7.03 22.40
CA ARG A 231 4.37 -5.63 22.32
C ARG A 231 5.88 -5.41 22.21
N SER A 232 6.70 -6.46 22.18
CA SER A 232 8.11 -6.31 21.86
C SER A 232 8.31 -5.93 20.40
N ILE A 233 9.47 -5.37 20.07
CA ILE A 233 9.78 -4.85 18.74
C ILE A 233 10.70 -5.83 18.03
N LEU A 234 10.30 -6.22 16.80
CA LEU A 234 11.15 -6.88 15.84
C LEU A 234 11.61 -5.84 14.82
N LYS A 235 12.92 -5.68 14.62
CA LYS A 235 13.47 -4.85 13.54
C LYS A 235 13.83 -5.75 12.37
N VAL A 236 13.21 -5.51 11.22
CA VAL A 236 13.58 -6.13 9.95
C VAL A 236 14.53 -5.15 9.25
N ARG A 237 15.73 -5.62 8.91
CA ARG A 237 16.74 -4.77 8.29
C ARG A 237 16.21 -4.16 6.99
N GLY A 238 16.51 -2.88 6.75
CA GLY A 238 16.14 -2.20 5.53
C GLY A 238 16.68 -2.92 4.29
N PRO A 239 15.85 -3.11 3.23
CA PRO A 239 16.31 -3.80 2.02
C PRO A 239 17.42 -3.02 1.32
N GLN A 240 18.32 -3.72 0.63
CA GLN A 240 19.25 -3.12 -0.33
C GLN A 240 18.51 -2.76 -1.62
N MET A 241 19.13 -1.95 -2.49
CA MET A 241 18.55 -1.61 -3.79
C MET A 241 18.16 -2.88 -4.57
N GLY A 242 16.95 -2.92 -5.09
CA GLY A 242 16.37 -4.08 -5.77
C GLY A 242 15.83 -5.18 -4.85
N CYS A 243 16.04 -5.08 -3.54
CA CYS A 243 15.47 -5.98 -2.57
C CYS A 243 14.08 -5.52 -2.11
N ALA A 244 13.23 -6.49 -1.78
CA ALA A 244 11.88 -6.28 -1.31
C ALA A 244 11.62 -6.95 0.04
N VAL A 245 10.57 -6.49 0.72
CA VAL A 245 9.98 -7.11 1.92
C VAL A 245 8.49 -7.26 1.68
N VAL A 246 7.94 -8.45 1.94
CA VAL A 246 6.51 -8.70 1.94
C VAL A 246 6.01 -8.67 3.36
N LEU A 247 4.99 -7.85 3.64
CA LEU A 247 4.46 -7.61 4.98
C LEU A 247 2.93 -7.68 4.98
N GLN A 248 2.36 -8.34 5.98
CA GLN A 248 0.92 -8.31 6.25
C GLN A 248 0.54 -7.04 7.02
N GLY A 249 0.76 -5.88 6.38
CA GLY A 249 0.80 -4.55 7.00
C GLY A 249 -0.53 -4.08 7.59
N ARG A 250 -1.68 -4.59 7.10
CA ARG A 250 -2.99 -4.26 7.68
C ARG A 250 -3.16 -4.75 9.10
N TYR A 251 -2.44 -5.82 9.49
CA TYR A 251 -2.62 -6.50 10.76
C TYR A 251 -1.46 -6.32 11.73
N ILE A 252 -0.32 -5.82 11.25
CA ILE A 252 0.90 -5.65 12.04
C ILE A 252 1.18 -4.16 12.16
N GLU A 253 1.17 -3.63 13.38
CA GLU A 253 1.63 -2.26 13.64
C GLU A 253 3.12 -2.17 13.33
N HIS A 254 3.49 -1.20 12.49
CA HIS A 254 4.86 -1.05 12.05
C HIS A 254 5.25 0.42 11.84
N VAL A 255 6.55 0.65 11.72
CA VAL A 255 7.13 1.97 11.54
C VAL A 255 8.40 1.89 10.68
N ALA A 256 8.58 2.82 9.76
CA ALA A 256 9.84 2.96 9.03
C ALA A 256 10.78 3.86 9.82
N LEU A 257 11.88 3.28 10.31
CA LEU A 257 12.90 4.02 11.05
C LEU A 257 13.76 4.87 10.10
N ARG A 258 14.30 5.95 10.64
CA ARG A 258 15.14 6.87 9.88
C ARG A 258 16.42 6.18 9.43
N ALA A 259 16.77 6.39 8.17
CA ALA A 259 18.06 6.01 7.63
C ALA A 259 19.05 7.17 7.79
N LEU A 260 20.24 6.89 8.31
CA LEU A 260 21.35 7.80 8.39
C LEU A 260 22.39 7.42 7.33
N GLY A 261 23.30 8.35 6.99
CA GLY A 261 24.41 8.07 6.06
C GLY A 261 24.04 8.06 4.58
N SER A 262 22.78 8.27 4.22
CA SER A 262 22.33 8.43 2.82
C SER A 262 21.67 9.78 2.62
N THR A 263 21.84 10.37 1.44
CA THR A 263 21.18 11.64 1.06
C THR A 263 19.75 11.42 0.59
N GLU A 264 19.42 10.21 0.16
CA GLU A 264 18.07 9.85 -0.25
C GLU A 264 17.68 8.46 0.25
N ARG A 265 16.39 8.28 0.54
CA ARG A 265 15.74 6.97 0.70
C ARG A 265 14.43 6.99 -0.07
N ILE A 266 14.38 6.19 -1.13
CA ILE A 266 13.20 6.05 -1.99
C ILE A 266 12.75 4.60 -1.92
N THR A 267 11.51 4.39 -1.50
CA THR A 267 10.86 3.08 -1.48
C THR A 267 9.62 3.09 -2.35
N MET A 268 9.40 1.97 -3.02
CA MET A 268 8.18 1.71 -3.79
C MET A 268 7.35 0.66 -3.04
N VAL A 269 6.08 0.94 -2.85
CA VAL A 269 5.13 0.07 -2.17
C VAL A 269 4.02 -0.30 -3.14
N THR A 270 3.81 -1.59 -3.35
CA THR A 270 2.62 -2.09 -4.05
C THR A 270 1.76 -2.86 -3.07
N SER A 271 0.47 -2.53 -3.05
CA SER A 271 -0.50 -3.10 -2.13
C SER A 271 -1.25 -4.26 -2.77
N PHE A 272 -1.49 -5.30 -1.97
CA PHE A 272 -2.08 -6.55 -2.45
C PHE A 272 -3.26 -7.00 -1.60
N ARG A 273 -4.19 -7.70 -2.24
CA ARG A 273 -5.30 -8.41 -1.62
C ARG A 273 -5.29 -9.90 -2.00
N PRO A 274 -5.96 -10.76 -1.22
CA PRO A 274 -6.18 -12.14 -1.67
C PRO A 274 -6.89 -12.17 -3.02
N ARG A 275 -6.42 -13.02 -3.94
CA ARG A 275 -7.09 -13.26 -5.22
C ARG A 275 -8.46 -13.90 -5.00
N SER A 276 -8.55 -14.80 -4.03
CA SER A 276 -9.80 -15.52 -3.73
C SER A 276 -10.82 -14.62 -3.05
N ALA A 277 -11.96 -14.43 -3.67
CA ALA A 277 -13.07 -13.68 -3.12
C ALA A 277 -13.64 -14.28 -1.82
N THR A 278 -13.33 -15.54 -1.49
CA THR A 278 -13.81 -16.22 -0.27
C THR A 278 -12.92 -16.00 0.94
N LEU A 279 -11.73 -15.45 0.75
CA LEU A 279 -10.88 -15.00 1.87
C LEU A 279 -11.34 -13.63 2.37
N PRO A 280 -11.07 -13.30 3.64
CA PRO A 280 -11.32 -11.96 4.16
C PRO A 280 -10.54 -10.91 3.37
N ASP A 281 -11.15 -9.75 3.21
CA ASP A 281 -10.53 -8.54 2.71
C ASP A 281 -10.94 -7.39 3.63
N ASP A 282 -10.08 -7.10 4.60
CA ASP A 282 -10.28 -6.08 5.63
C ASP A 282 -9.68 -4.71 5.20
N THR A 283 -9.63 -4.47 3.90
CA THR A 283 -9.17 -3.19 3.34
C THR A 283 -9.93 -2.02 3.96
N VAL A 284 -9.19 -1.04 4.44
CA VAL A 284 -9.71 0.27 4.85
C VAL A 284 -9.14 1.36 3.95
N LEU A 285 -9.78 2.52 3.89
CA LEU A 285 -9.27 3.65 3.10
C LEU A 285 -8.72 4.79 3.97
N THR A 286 -8.68 4.60 5.29
CA THR A 286 -8.33 5.64 6.26
C THR A 286 -7.00 6.31 5.97
N THR A 287 -5.93 5.55 5.72
CA THR A 287 -4.58 6.11 5.56
C THR A 287 -4.30 6.61 4.14
N VAL A 288 -5.21 6.36 3.19
CA VAL A 288 -5.00 6.68 1.77
C VAL A 288 -5.95 7.74 1.21
N ARG A 289 -7.11 7.99 1.84
CA ARG A 289 -8.08 8.99 1.36
C ARG A 289 -7.45 10.38 1.22
N ALA A 290 -6.74 10.83 2.24
CA ALA A 290 -6.16 12.16 2.31
C ALA A 290 -5.02 12.43 1.31
N ILE A 291 -4.53 11.38 0.65
CA ILE A 291 -3.40 11.40 -0.28
C ILE A 291 -3.75 10.71 -1.61
N SER A 292 -4.99 10.79 -2.03
CA SER A 292 -5.48 10.21 -3.28
C SER A 292 -6.38 11.18 -4.01
N ASP A 293 -6.52 11.01 -5.32
CA ASP A 293 -7.68 11.47 -6.05
C ASP A 293 -8.88 10.62 -5.60
N LEU A 294 -9.82 11.24 -4.87
CA LEU A 294 -10.91 10.50 -4.21
C LEU A 294 -11.87 9.85 -5.20
N PRO A 295 -12.32 10.53 -6.27
CA PRO A 295 -13.14 9.90 -7.30
C PRO A 295 -12.50 8.64 -7.86
N GLU A 296 -11.22 8.68 -8.21
CA GLU A 296 -10.50 7.55 -8.78
C GLU A 296 -10.32 6.42 -7.74
N LEU A 297 -9.93 6.76 -6.51
CA LEU A 297 -9.82 5.81 -5.41
C LEU A 297 -11.15 5.07 -5.17
N TYR A 298 -12.26 5.82 -5.12
CA TYR A 298 -13.58 5.24 -4.85
C TYR A 298 -14.13 4.45 -6.03
N PHE A 299 -13.83 4.88 -7.25
CA PHE A 299 -14.17 4.12 -8.45
C PHE A 299 -13.54 2.73 -8.41
N GLN A 300 -12.21 2.65 -8.29
CA GLN A 300 -11.48 1.39 -8.29
C GLN A 300 -11.79 0.54 -7.05
N PHE A 301 -11.94 1.15 -5.86
CA PHE A 301 -12.37 0.45 -4.66
C PHE A 301 -13.75 -0.19 -4.82
N SER A 302 -14.70 0.56 -5.35
CA SER A 302 -16.07 0.08 -5.55
C SER A 302 -16.13 -1.05 -6.56
N GLU A 303 -15.42 -0.93 -7.67
CA GLU A 303 -15.37 -1.91 -8.74
C GLU A 303 -14.91 -3.27 -8.20
N TYR A 304 -13.69 -3.34 -7.62
CA TYR A 304 -13.18 -4.62 -7.16
C TYR A 304 -13.98 -5.21 -5.98
N ARG A 305 -14.55 -4.37 -5.11
CA ARG A 305 -15.39 -4.85 -4.00
C ARG A 305 -16.69 -5.46 -4.51
N LEU A 306 -17.30 -4.87 -5.52
CA LEU A 306 -18.50 -5.41 -6.16
C LEU A 306 -18.20 -6.70 -6.94
N GLU A 307 -17.04 -6.80 -7.61
CA GLU A 307 -16.57 -8.04 -8.23
C GLU A 307 -16.42 -9.19 -7.22
N ILE A 308 -15.83 -8.91 -6.04
CA ILE A 308 -15.76 -9.90 -4.94
C ILE A 308 -17.14 -10.35 -4.52
N LEU A 309 -18.09 -9.43 -4.35
CA LEU A 309 -19.46 -9.75 -3.95
C LEU A 309 -20.16 -10.60 -5.01
N GLU A 310 -20.04 -10.24 -6.28
CA GLU A 310 -20.58 -10.99 -7.41
C GLU A 310 -20.05 -12.43 -7.41
N GLU A 311 -18.73 -12.61 -7.27
CA GLU A 311 -18.13 -13.95 -7.24
C GLU A 311 -18.63 -14.78 -6.04
N ARG A 312 -18.74 -14.17 -4.84
CA ARG A 312 -19.29 -14.82 -3.64
C ARG A 312 -20.73 -15.29 -3.88
N ILE A 313 -21.57 -14.41 -4.43
CA ILE A 313 -22.98 -14.73 -4.76
C ILE A 313 -23.04 -15.86 -5.79
N ARG A 314 -22.23 -15.80 -6.84
CA ARG A 314 -22.16 -16.81 -7.90
C ARG A 314 -21.75 -18.18 -7.35
N LYS A 315 -20.73 -18.23 -6.48
CA LYS A 315 -20.31 -19.46 -5.78
C LYS A 315 -21.43 -20.02 -4.90
N LYS A 316 -22.14 -19.18 -4.15
CA LYS A 316 -23.25 -19.60 -3.28
C LYS A 316 -24.42 -20.14 -4.07
N LEU A 317 -24.80 -19.52 -5.17
CA LEU A 317 -25.82 -20.01 -6.08
C LEU A 317 -25.44 -21.38 -6.66
N LYS A 318 -24.18 -21.58 -7.04
CA LYS A 318 -23.69 -22.89 -7.51
C LYS A 318 -23.85 -23.95 -6.42
N GLU A 319 -23.40 -23.66 -5.19
CA GLU A 319 -23.51 -24.56 -4.04
C GLU A 319 -24.97 -25.00 -3.81
N ILE A 320 -25.92 -24.06 -3.78
CA ILE A 320 -27.36 -24.35 -3.59
C ILE A 320 -27.91 -25.25 -4.70
N ARG A 321 -27.56 -24.98 -5.96
CA ARG A 321 -27.98 -25.78 -7.13
C ARG A 321 -27.40 -27.19 -7.07
N ASP A 322 -26.11 -27.32 -6.68
CA ASP A 322 -25.46 -28.63 -6.54
C ASP A 322 -26.04 -29.44 -5.38
N GLN A 323 -26.37 -28.81 -4.25
CA GLN A 323 -27.12 -29.48 -3.16
C GLN A 323 -28.49 -30.02 -3.62
N LYS A 324 -29.26 -29.20 -4.36
CA LYS A 324 -30.54 -29.62 -4.92
C LYS A 324 -30.42 -30.81 -5.89
N ARG A 325 -29.44 -30.77 -6.80
CA ARG A 325 -29.15 -31.86 -7.75
C ARG A 325 -28.75 -33.14 -7.02
N ALA A 326 -27.96 -33.02 -5.97
CA ALA A 326 -27.53 -34.13 -5.13
C ALA A 326 -28.61 -34.61 -4.15
N ARG A 327 -29.84 -34.05 -4.22
CA ARG A 327 -30.99 -34.38 -3.31
C ARG A 327 -30.61 -34.24 -1.82
N ARG A 328 -29.68 -33.30 -1.48
CA ARG A 328 -29.33 -33.00 -0.10
C ARG A 328 -30.35 -32.03 0.50
N PRO A 329 -30.66 -32.14 1.82
CA PRO A 329 -31.54 -31.19 2.48
C PRO A 329 -30.95 -29.78 2.41
N PHE A 330 -31.82 -28.77 2.34
CA PHE A 330 -31.43 -27.38 2.32
C PHE A 330 -30.80 -26.98 3.66
N ASN A 331 -29.61 -26.32 3.61
CA ASN A 331 -28.93 -25.87 4.81
C ASN A 331 -29.21 -24.38 5.09
N THR A 332 -30.28 -24.13 5.86
CA THR A 332 -30.73 -22.79 6.25
C THR A 332 -29.66 -22.03 7.01
N GLN A 333 -28.91 -22.68 7.91
CA GLN A 333 -27.84 -22.00 8.70
C GLN A 333 -26.69 -21.54 7.84
N SER A 334 -26.28 -22.36 6.87
CA SER A 334 -25.23 -21.99 5.92
C SER A 334 -25.63 -20.76 5.09
N LEU A 335 -26.90 -20.70 4.63
CA LEU A 335 -27.34 -19.52 3.88
C LEU A 335 -27.44 -18.29 4.76
N LYS A 336 -28.01 -18.39 5.97
CA LYS A 336 -28.06 -17.23 6.91
C LYS A 336 -26.70 -16.67 7.25
N ARG A 337 -25.71 -17.54 7.48
CA ARG A 337 -24.32 -17.12 7.74
C ARG A 337 -23.76 -16.36 6.54
N PHE A 338 -23.89 -16.92 5.34
CA PHE A 338 -23.47 -16.27 4.11
C PHE A 338 -24.10 -14.88 3.95
N LEU A 339 -25.41 -14.74 4.17
CA LEU A 339 -26.11 -13.46 4.06
C LEU A 339 -25.57 -12.43 5.07
N LEU A 340 -25.37 -12.85 6.32
CA LEU A 340 -24.80 -11.98 7.36
C LEU A 340 -23.38 -11.51 7.01
N GLU A 341 -22.55 -12.40 6.44
CA GLU A 341 -21.21 -12.04 5.97
C GLU A 341 -21.26 -11.00 4.85
N GLN A 342 -22.24 -11.09 3.93
CA GLN A 342 -22.38 -10.08 2.87
C GLN A 342 -22.97 -8.75 3.39
N GLU A 343 -23.88 -8.78 4.35
CA GLU A 343 -24.35 -7.56 5.03
C GLU A 343 -23.18 -6.81 5.69
N GLN A 344 -22.33 -7.53 6.43
CA GLN A 344 -21.13 -6.95 7.05
C GLN A 344 -20.14 -6.40 6.02
N PHE A 345 -19.93 -7.13 4.92
CA PHE A 345 -19.05 -6.71 3.84
C PHE A 345 -19.54 -5.40 3.18
N LEU A 346 -20.84 -5.30 2.90
CA LEU A 346 -21.43 -4.08 2.33
C LEU A 346 -21.44 -2.92 3.32
N ALA A 347 -21.75 -3.18 4.59
CA ALA A 347 -21.68 -2.15 5.65
C ALA A 347 -20.26 -1.60 5.81
N HIS A 348 -19.24 -2.47 5.76
CA HIS A 348 -17.84 -2.06 5.77
C HIS A 348 -17.49 -1.21 4.56
N MET A 349 -17.85 -1.65 3.36
CA MET A 349 -17.63 -0.89 2.13
C MET A 349 -18.26 0.51 2.21
N ASN A 350 -19.54 0.59 2.65
CA ASN A 350 -20.23 1.87 2.82
C ASN A 350 -19.56 2.79 3.84
N LYS A 351 -19.06 2.23 4.94
CA LYS A 351 -18.32 2.98 5.97
C LYS A 351 -17.01 3.57 5.43
N GLU A 352 -16.31 2.84 4.57
CA GLU A 352 -15.03 3.27 4.02
C GLU A 352 -15.17 4.35 2.94
N MET A 353 -16.33 4.48 2.30
CA MET A 353 -16.64 5.53 1.35
C MET A 353 -17.16 6.78 2.08
N VAL A 354 -16.23 7.55 2.63
CA VAL A 354 -16.53 8.81 3.33
C VAL A 354 -16.85 9.89 2.30
N ASP A 355 -17.89 10.71 2.55
CA ASP A 355 -18.24 11.82 1.69
C ASP A 355 -17.03 12.75 1.45
N GLU A 356 -16.84 13.23 0.23
CA GLU A 356 -15.65 13.99 -0.18
C GLU A 356 -15.45 15.28 0.63
N ASP A 357 -16.53 15.94 1.02
CA ASP A 357 -16.51 17.16 1.84
C ASP A 357 -16.03 16.94 3.28
N LYS A 358 -15.99 15.69 3.74
CA LYS A 358 -15.49 15.28 5.05
C LYS A 358 -14.03 14.84 5.05
N VAL A 359 -13.41 14.80 3.88
CA VAL A 359 -12.00 14.39 3.74
C VAL A 359 -11.11 15.61 3.67
N THR A 360 -10.18 15.74 4.63
CA THR A 360 -9.18 16.82 4.61
C THR A 360 -7.93 16.32 3.89
N VAL A 361 -7.61 16.93 2.76
CA VAL A 361 -6.41 16.59 1.97
C VAL A 361 -5.15 16.75 2.82
N GLY A 362 -4.28 15.75 2.80
CA GLY A 362 -3.03 15.75 3.55
C GLY A 362 -3.16 15.48 5.05
N PHE A 363 -4.37 15.22 5.56
CA PHE A 363 -4.59 15.00 6.97
C PHE A 363 -5.31 13.67 7.25
N THR A 364 -4.69 12.81 8.05
CA THR A 364 -5.22 11.49 8.41
C THR A 364 -5.23 11.31 9.92
N ASP A 365 -6.38 10.88 10.48
CA ASP A 365 -6.48 10.32 11.83
C ASP A 365 -6.70 8.81 11.71
N ASP A 366 -5.63 8.06 11.93
CA ASP A 366 -5.58 6.60 11.93
C ASP A 366 -5.59 5.99 13.34
N SER A 367 -5.82 6.82 14.38
CA SER A 367 -5.75 6.42 15.79
C SER A 367 -6.66 5.24 16.11
N HIS A 368 -7.81 5.11 15.44
CA HIS A 368 -8.76 4.02 15.64
C HIS A 368 -8.27 2.66 15.13
N LEU A 369 -7.21 2.64 14.30
CA LEU A 369 -6.59 1.43 13.75
C LEU A 369 -5.47 0.89 14.63
N LEU A 370 -5.01 1.67 15.61
CA LEU A 370 -3.87 1.38 16.46
C LEU A 370 -4.27 0.84 17.82
N SER A 371 -3.35 0.14 18.47
CA SER A 371 -3.48 -0.30 19.85
C SER A 371 -3.54 0.90 20.79
N GLU A 372 -4.18 0.73 21.97
CA GLU A 372 -4.52 1.83 22.87
C GLU A 372 -3.33 2.72 23.28
N ASP A 373 -2.16 2.13 23.48
CA ASP A 373 -0.94 2.85 23.84
C ASP A 373 -0.31 3.66 22.70
N LEU A 374 -0.60 3.32 21.44
CA LEU A 374 -0.19 4.09 20.27
C LEU A 374 -1.23 5.15 19.85
N LYS A 375 -2.49 5.00 20.24
CA LYS A 375 -3.56 5.95 19.89
C LYS A 375 -3.26 7.38 20.34
N GLU A 376 -2.69 7.55 21.51
CA GLU A 376 -2.36 8.87 22.03
C GLU A 376 -1.27 9.57 21.19
N ARG A 377 -0.28 8.81 20.72
CA ARG A 377 0.75 9.33 19.81
C ARG A 377 0.14 9.77 18.48
N SER A 378 -0.70 8.95 17.88
CA SER A 378 -1.37 9.27 16.62
C SER A 378 -2.27 10.50 16.75
N ARG A 379 -3.05 10.61 17.83
CA ARG A 379 -3.90 11.79 18.10
C ARG A 379 -3.10 13.07 18.31
N LYS A 380 -1.92 13.01 18.95
CA LYS A 380 -1.04 14.17 19.08
C LYS A 380 -0.49 14.61 17.73
N ARG A 381 -0.12 13.65 16.85
CA ARG A 381 0.31 13.91 15.48
C ARG A 381 -0.79 14.55 14.63
N ALA A 382 -2.03 14.07 14.81
CA ALA A 382 -3.18 14.52 14.05
C ALA A 382 -3.70 15.92 14.47
N ARG A 383 -3.25 16.49 15.60
CA ARG A 383 -3.64 17.86 15.97
C ARG A 383 -2.90 18.86 15.09
N PRO A 384 -3.62 19.77 14.38
CA PRO A 384 -2.97 20.87 13.69
C PRO A 384 -2.15 21.68 14.69
N THR A 385 -0.91 21.99 14.35
CA THR A 385 -0.15 23.02 15.07
C THR A 385 -0.87 24.34 14.81
N ILE A 386 -1.60 24.82 15.81
CA ILE A 386 -2.17 26.18 15.78
C ILE A 386 -0.98 27.09 16.02
N GLU A 387 -0.38 27.63 14.95
CA GLU A 387 0.46 28.82 14.95
C GLU A 387 -0.37 30.04 14.56
#